data_9730157b2c532ef5a9c0b0cd33ae987c
#
_entry.id   9730157b2c532ef5a9c0b0cd33ae987c
#
_cell.length_a   1.000
_cell.length_b   1.000
_cell.length_c   1.000
_cell.angle_alpha   90.00
_cell.angle_beta   90.00
_cell.angle_gamma   90.00
#
_symmetry.space_group_name_H-M   'P 1'
#
loop_
_entity.id
_entity.type
_entity.pdbx_description
1 polymer ?
#
loop_
_entity_poly.entity_id
_entity_poly.type
_entity_poly.pdbx_seq_one_letter_code
_entity_poly.pdbx_strand_id
1 'polypeptide(L)'
;MGIRSRIFFIILSCLFIGISLAFVVAERDLSEGLQEQIENELSKQAKILRQSFSHHPLNFSPNTLKSEIDNYSQSSGARITIIAINGEVLVDSELDNQDLKVLDNHANRPEVAAAITNGVGSSKRFSNTTQQEMLYFALLDRSSEEGKIIRISVPNEYLEKSIASLDNSVTLIVVVALIVAILASFISGNYIRES
;
A
#
# COMPACT_ATOMS: atom_id res chain seq x y z
N MET A 1 14.57 19.75 44.97
CA MET A 1 14.18 20.28 43.66
C MET A 1 13.32 21.53 43.87
N GLY A 2 13.76 22.69 43.35
CA GLY A 2 13.01 23.93 43.46
C GLY A 2 11.75 23.94 42.56
N ILE A 3 10.81 24.84 42.83
CA ILE A 3 9.56 25.00 42.09
C ILE A 3 9.84 25.20 40.60
N ARG A 4 10.89 25.95 40.23
CA ARG A 4 11.31 26.19 38.82
C ARG A 4 11.67 24.91 38.10
N SER A 5 12.38 23.98 38.73
CA SER A 5 12.71 22.67 38.13
C SER A 5 11.47 21.81 37.89
N ARG A 6 10.48 21.85 38.80
CA ARG A 6 9.21 21.12 38.63
C ARG A 6 8.41 21.65 37.42
N ILE A 7 8.29 22.98 37.32
CA ILE A 7 7.60 23.63 36.18
C ILE A 7 8.28 23.27 34.87
N PHE A 8 9.61 23.30 34.82
CA PHE A 8 10.39 22.92 33.66
C PHE A 8 10.10 21.49 33.21
N PHE A 9 10.15 20.49 34.10
CA PHE A 9 9.86 19.11 33.77
C PHE A 9 8.41 18.88 33.31
N ILE A 10 7.46 19.63 33.87
CA ILE A 10 6.06 19.57 33.41
C ILE A 10 5.94 20.07 31.97
N ILE A 11 6.53 21.23 31.65
CA ILE A 11 6.49 21.79 30.30
C ILE A 11 7.17 20.84 29.31
N LEU A 12 8.33 20.30 29.67
CA LEU A 12 9.07 19.36 28.83
C LEU A 12 8.25 18.08 28.59
N SER A 13 7.60 17.55 29.62
CA SER A 13 6.72 16.37 29.47
C SER A 13 5.52 16.65 28.61
N CYS A 14 4.87 17.81 28.75
CA CYS A 14 3.75 18.20 27.90
C CYS A 14 4.17 18.34 26.43
N LEU A 15 5.31 18.97 26.16
CA LEU A 15 5.87 19.07 24.81
C LEU A 15 6.19 17.70 24.23
N PHE A 16 6.82 16.82 24.98
CA PHE A 16 7.13 15.46 24.52
C PHE A 16 5.86 14.67 24.18
N ILE A 17 4.84 14.73 25.03
CA ILE A 17 3.55 14.06 24.78
C ILE A 17 2.89 14.65 23.54
N GLY A 18 2.87 15.98 23.39
CA GLY A 18 2.28 16.66 22.24
C GLY A 18 2.98 16.28 20.92
N ILE A 19 4.30 16.26 20.89
CA ILE A 19 5.07 15.86 19.70
C ILE A 19 4.85 14.37 19.38
N SER A 20 4.85 13.50 20.39
CA SER A 20 4.62 12.07 20.21
C SER A 20 3.21 11.78 19.63
N LEU A 21 2.20 12.49 20.14
CA LEU A 21 0.83 12.35 19.63
C LEU A 21 0.71 12.86 18.20
N ALA A 22 1.29 14.02 17.88
CA ALA A 22 1.32 14.56 16.54
C ALA A 22 2.02 13.63 15.55
N PHE A 23 3.10 12.97 15.98
CA PHE A 23 3.81 11.98 15.19
C PHE A 23 2.93 10.77 14.84
N VAL A 24 2.25 10.18 15.84
CA VAL A 24 1.35 9.03 15.61
C VAL A 24 0.20 9.37 14.64
N VAL A 25 -0.35 10.59 14.75
CA VAL A 25 -1.40 11.04 13.84
C VAL A 25 -0.85 11.22 12.44
N ALA A 26 0.28 11.89 12.29
CA ALA A 26 0.91 12.13 10.98
C ALA A 26 1.31 10.83 10.27
N GLU A 27 1.80 9.82 11.00
CA GLU A 27 2.13 8.49 10.46
C GLU A 27 0.88 7.78 9.90
N ARG A 28 -0.24 7.85 10.63
CA ARG A 28 -1.51 7.27 10.16
C ARG A 28 -2.04 7.95 8.91
N ASP A 29 -2.13 9.27 8.92
CA ASP A 29 -2.63 10.06 7.79
C ASP A 29 -1.78 9.83 6.53
N LEU A 30 -0.45 9.72 6.70
CA LEU A 30 0.47 9.44 5.61
C LEU A 30 0.28 8.02 5.06
N SER A 31 0.16 7.03 5.92
CA SER A 31 -0.05 5.63 5.53
C SER A 31 -1.36 5.46 4.76
N GLU A 32 -2.46 6.06 5.25
CA GLU A 32 -3.76 6.03 4.58
C GLU A 32 -3.70 6.75 3.22
N GLY A 33 -3.08 7.92 3.15
CA GLY A 33 -2.92 8.68 1.91
C GLY A 33 -2.07 7.96 0.85
N LEU A 34 -1.00 7.28 1.25
CA LEU A 34 -0.17 6.48 0.35
C LEU A 34 -0.93 5.24 -0.15
N GLN A 35 -1.68 4.57 0.72
CA GLN A 35 -2.50 3.43 0.31
C GLN A 35 -3.55 3.86 -0.72
N GLU A 36 -4.27 4.94 -0.48
CA GLU A 36 -5.24 5.50 -1.42
C GLU A 36 -4.60 5.86 -2.77
N GLN A 37 -3.40 6.44 -2.74
CA GLN A 37 -2.66 6.79 -3.95
C GLN A 37 -2.30 5.53 -4.76
N ILE A 38 -1.84 4.45 -4.11
CA ILE A 38 -1.53 3.18 -4.78
C ILE A 38 -2.81 2.54 -5.33
N GLU A 39 -3.89 2.48 -4.57
CA GLU A 39 -5.18 1.96 -5.05
C GLU A 39 -5.68 2.72 -6.28
N ASN A 40 -5.56 4.05 -6.28
CA ASN A 40 -5.90 4.89 -7.43
C ASN A 40 -5.02 4.58 -8.64
N GLU A 41 -3.72 4.34 -8.45
CA GLU A 41 -2.81 3.97 -9.53
C GLU A 41 -3.15 2.60 -10.10
N LEU A 42 -3.37 1.59 -9.24
CA LEU A 42 -3.81 0.25 -9.66
C LEU A 42 -5.15 0.29 -10.39
N SER A 43 -6.08 1.15 -9.94
CA SER A 43 -7.35 1.39 -10.62
C SER A 43 -7.16 1.93 -12.04
N LYS A 44 -6.27 2.91 -12.22
CA LYS A 44 -5.96 3.45 -13.56
C LYS A 44 -5.37 2.37 -14.46
N GLN A 45 -4.41 1.59 -13.95
CA GLN A 45 -3.79 0.50 -14.69
C GLN A 45 -4.81 -0.57 -15.09
N ALA A 46 -5.71 -0.97 -14.19
CA ALA A 46 -6.79 -1.92 -14.49
C ALA A 46 -7.73 -1.40 -15.59
N LYS A 47 -8.07 -0.11 -15.57
CA LYS A 47 -8.89 0.52 -16.61
C LYS A 47 -8.19 0.58 -17.96
N ILE A 48 -6.89 0.84 -18.00
CA ILE A 48 -6.08 0.82 -19.22
C ILE A 48 -6.04 -0.60 -19.80
N LEU A 49 -5.77 -1.61 -18.97
CA LEU A 49 -5.81 -3.00 -19.40
C LEU A 49 -7.19 -3.41 -19.96
N ARG A 50 -8.27 -3.05 -19.25
CA ARG A 50 -9.63 -3.29 -19.72
C ARG A 50 -9.85 -2.68 -21.10
N GLN A 51 -9.41 -1.45 -21.33
CA GLN A 51 -9.55 -0.77 -22.61
C GLN A 51 -8.74 -1.45 -23.71
N SER A 52 -7.51 -1.88 -23.42
CA SER A 52 -6.67 -2.62 -24.35
C SER A 52 -7.32 -3.94 -24.77
N PHE A 53 -7.93 -4.67 -23.83
CA PHE A 53 -8.66 -5.90 -24.13
C PHE A 53 -9.98 -5.67 -24.87
N SER A 54 -10.65 -4.53 -24.68
CA SER A 54 -11.90 -4.20 -25.38
C SER A 54 -11.70 -3.92 -26.87
N HIS A 55 -10.52 -3.46 -27.28
CA HIS A 55 -10.17 -3.20 -28.67
C HIS A 55 -9.75 -4.45 -29.46
N HIS A 56 -9.44 -5.52 -28.76
CA HIS A 56 -9.14 -6.81 -29.37
C HIS A 56 -10.20 -7.80 -28.90
N PRO A 57 -11.14 -8.26 -29.78
CA PRO A 57 -12.13 -9.26 -29.39
C PRO A 57 -11.38 -10.47 -28.82
N LEU A 58 -11.76 -10.89 -27.63
CA LEU A 58 -11.12 -11.93 -26.80
C LEU A 58 -11.18 -13.36 -27.39
N ASN A 59 -11.07 -13.50 -28.68
CA ASN A 59 -10.67 -14.73 -29.37
C ASN A 59 -9.15 -14.91 -29.33
N PHE A 60 -8.48 -14.28 -28.32
CA PHE A 60 -7.07 -14.57 -28.09
C PHE A 60 -6.90 -16.04 -27.72
N SER A 61 -6.02 -16.70 -28.47
CA SER A 61 -5.42 -17.92 -27.94
C SER A 61 -4.91 -17.65 -26.52
N PRO A 62 -5.09 -18.58 -25.56
CA PRO A 62 -4.58 -18.41 -24.19
C PRO A 62 -3.11 -17.95 -24.13
N ASN A 63 -2.30 -18.36 -25.08
CA ASN A 63 -0.89 -17.98 -25.20
C ASN A 63 -0.70 -16.51 -25.57
N THR A 64 -1.57 -15.94 -26.43
CA THR A 64 -1.48 -14.52 -26.81
C THR A 64 -1.86 -13.63 -25.63
N LEU A 65 -2.91 -13.98 -24.89
CA LEU A 65 -3.33 -13.26 -23.70
C LEU A 65 -2.24 -13.30 -22.61
N LYS A 66 -1.61 -14.46 -22.42
CA LYS A 66 -0.47 -14.60 -21.48
C LYS A 66 0.67 -13.67 -21.86
N SER A 67 1.08 -13.65 -23.13
CA SER A 67 2.16 -12.77 -23.61
C SER A 67 1.86 -11.29 -23.41
N GLU A 68 0.63 -10.84 -23.66
CA GLU A 68 0.20 -9.46 -23.45
C GLU A 68 0.28 -9.06 -21.96
N ILE A 69 -0.22 -9.94 -21.09
CA ILE A 69 -0.21 -9.74 -19.64
C ILE A 69 1.22 -9.72 -19.10
N ASP A 70 2.09 -10.60 -19.58
CA ASP A 70 3.49 -10.66 -19.19
C ASP A 70 4.24 -9.38 -19.58
N ASN A 71 4.02 -8.88 -20.81
CA ASN A 71 4.61 -7.62 -21.27
C ASN A 71 4.15 -6.43 -20.43
N TYR A 72 2.86 -6.39 -20.09
CA TYR A 72 2.33 -5.33 -19.25
C TYR A 72 2.86 -5.43 -17.82
N SER A 73 2.89 -6.63 -17.24
CA SER A 73 3.45 -6.89 -15.91
C SER A 73 4.92 -6.46 -15.84
N GLN A 74 5.72 -6.82 -16.82
CA GLN A 74 7.13 -6.42 -16.90
C GLN A 74 7.29 -4.90 -16.99
N SER A 75 6.42 -4.22 -17.72
CA SER A 75 6.47 -2.76 -17.90
C SER A 75 5.99 -1.99 -16.67
N SER A 76 4.98 -2.51 -15.97
CA SER A 76 4.36 -1.85 -14.81
C SER A 76 4.98 -2.25 -13.48
N GLY A 77 5.70 -3.37 -13.42
CA GLY A 77 6.19 -3.98 -12.18
C GLY A 77 5.08 -4.57 -11.29
N ALA A 78 3.86 -4.67 -11.80
CA ALA A 78 2.71 -5.20 -11.08
C ALA A 78 2.36 -6.61 -11.58
N ARG A 79 1.96 -7.51 -10.68
CA ARG A 79 1.40 -8.80 -11.03
C ARG A 79 -0.03 -8.64 -11.54
N ILE A 80 -0.35 -9.27 -12.64
CA ILE A 80 -1.67 -9.24 -13.28
C ILE A 80 -2.26 -10.63 -13.31
N THR A 81 -3.53 -10.72 -12.93
CA THR A 81 -4.29 -11.97 -12.95
C THR A 81 -5.65 -11.71 -13.61
N ILE A 82 -6.02 -12.52 -14.57
CA ILE A 82 -7.37 -12.54 -15.15
C ILE A 82 -8.13 -13.70 -14.53
N ILE A 83 -9.31 -13.39 -13.99
CA ILE A 83 -10.13 -14.33 -13.22
C ILE A 83 -11.52 -14.35 -13.85
N ALA A 84 -12.09 -15.53 -14.08
CA ALA A 84 -13.48 -15.69 -14.47
C ALA A 84 -14.43 -15.30 -13.31
N ILE A 85 -15.68 -14.98 -13.60
CA ILE A 85 -16.67 -14.62 -12.55
C ILE A 85 -16.87 -15.76 -11.54
N ASN A 86 -16.72 -17.01 -11.96
CA ASN A 86 -16.78 -18.17 -11.06
C ASN A 86 -15.54 -18.32 -10.15
N GLY A 87 -14.54 -17.43 -10.29
CA GLY A 87 -13.32 -17.42 -9.49
C GLY A 87 -12.17 -18.28 -10.04
N GLU A 88 -12.33 -18.91 -11.18
CA GLU A 88 -11.26 -19.64 -11.85
C GLU A 88 -10.22 -18.66 -12.38
N VAL A 89 -8.93 -18.92 -12.14
CA VAL A 89 -7.83 -18.12 -12.67
C VAL A 89 -7.55 -18.55 -14.10
N LEU A 90 -7.79 -17.64 -15.05
CA LEU A 90 -7.61 -17.90 -16.48
C LEU A 90 -6.18 -17.68 -16.92
N VAL A 91 -5.54 -16.60 -16.43
CA VAL A 91 -4.15 -16.24 -16.75
C VAL A 91 -3.55 -15.48 -15.57
N ASP A 92 -2.26 -15.66 -15.33
CA ASP A 92 -1.49 -14.94 -14.31
C ASP A 92 -0.09 -14.62 -14.86
N SER A 93 0.44 -13.42 -14.60
CA SER A 93 1.73 -13.00 -15.12
C SER A 93 2.93 -13.70 -14.46
N GLU A 94 2.77 -14.25 -13.26
CA GLU A 94 3.85 -14.90 -12.51
C GLU A 94 3.78 -16.42 -12.52
N LEU A 95 2.69 -16.99 -13.08
CA LEU A 95 2.46 -18.43 -13.08
C LEU A 95 2.34 -18.97 -14.50
N ASP A 96 2.81 -20.19 -14.68
CA ASP A 96 2.64 -20.95 -15.92
C ASP A 96 1.30 -21.69 -15.94
N ASN A 97 0.86 -22.13 -17.12
CA ASN A 97 -0.41 -22.84 -17.31
C ASN A 97 -0.53 -24.14 -16.50
N GLN A 98 0.58 -24.74 -16.07
CA GLN A 98 0.57 -25.93 -15.22
C GLN A 98 0.26 -25.56 -13.78
N ASP A 99 0.81 -24.46 -13.30
CA ASP A 99 0.62 -23.98 -11.92
C ASP A 99 -0.80 -23.43 -11.73
N LEU A 100 -1.42 -22.85 -12.78
CA LEU A 100 -2.80 -22.37 -12.72
C LEU A 100 -3.80 -23.49 -12.38
N LYS A 101 -3.54 -24.74 -12.80
CA LYS A 101 -4.45 -25.88 -12.56
C LYS A 101 -4.52 -26.34 -11.13
N VAL A 102 -3.52 -26.01 -10.32
CA VAL A 102 -3.44 -26.37 -8.89
C VAL A 102 -3.80 -25.22 -7.97
N LEU A 103 -4.14 -24.03 -8.53
CA LEU A 103 -4.58 -22.90 -7.74
C LEU A 103 -5.96 -23.10 -7.14
N ASP A 104 -6.13 -22.62 -5.91
CA ASP A 104 -7.45 -22.51 -5.29
C ASP A 104 -8.34 -21.55 -6.09
N ASN A 105 -9.65 -21.78 -6.01
CA ASN A 105 -10.62 -20.86 -6.57
C ASN A 105 -10.57 -19.49 -5.86
N HIS A 106 -10.56 -18.40 -6.61
CA HIS A 106 -10.39 -17.04 -6.12
C HIS A 106 -11.71 -16.29 -5.88
N ALA A 107 -12.88 -16.87 -6.09
CA ALA A 107 -14.18 -16.21 -5.91
C ALA A 107 -14.35 -15.60 -4.51
N ASN A 108 -13.83 -16.29 -3.48
CA ASN A 108 -13.92 -15.85 -2.09
C ASN A 108 -12.81 -14.88 -1.65
N ARG A 109 -11.93 -14.45 -2.55
CA ARG A 109 -10.93 -13.43 -2.23
C ARG A 109 -11.63 -12.09 -2.03
N PRO A 110 -11.33 -11.32 -0.95
CA PRO A 110 -12.08 -10.10 -0.62
C PRO A 110 -12.17 -9.11 -1.78
N GLU A 111 -11.07 -8.86 -2.48
CA GLU A 111 -11.01 -7.97 -3.64
C GLU A 111 -11.87 -8.48 -4.81
N VAL A 112 -11.90 -9.81 -5.02
CA VAL A 112 -12.66 -10.44 -6.11
C VAL A 112 -14.15 -10.41 -5.80
N ALA A 113 -14.55 -10.81 -4.59
CA ALA A 113 -15.93 -10.78 -4.15
C ALA A 113 -16.51 -9.35 -4.17
N ALA A 114 -15.72 -8.36 -3.73
CA ALA A 114 -16.10 -6.96 -3.82
C ALA A 114 -16.24 -6.48 -5.27
N ALA A 115 -15.32 -6.86 -6.18
CA ALA A 115 -15.40 -6.52 -7.58
C ALA A 115 -16.64 -7.11 -8.26
N ILE A 116 -17.02 -8.36 -7.94
CA ILE A 116 -18.24 -8.98 -8.46
C ILE A 116 -19.49 -8.19 -8.03
N THR A 117 -19.53 -7.73 -6.78
CA THR A 117 -20.70 -7.06 -6.20
C THR A 117 -20.77 -5.58 -6.60
N ASN A 118 -19.65 -4.86 -6.51
CA ASN A 118 -19.58 -3.40 -6.61
C ASN A 118 -18.92 -2.90 -7.90
N GLY A 119 -18.42 -3.82 -8.75
CA GLY A 119 -17.66 -3.48 -9.95
C GLY A 119 -16.16 -3.30 -9.71
N VAL A 120 -15.76 -2.95 -8.48
CA VAL A 120 -14.37 -2.81 -8.04
C VAL A 120 -14.21 -3.34 -6.63
N GLY A 121 -13.00 -3.78 -6.30
CA GLY A 121 -12.64 -4.20 -4.94
C GLY A 121 -11.15 -4.05 -4.72
N SER A 122 -10.76 -3.74 -3.48
CA SER A 122 -9.37 -3.72 -3.04
C SER A 122 -9.22 -4.52 -1.76
N SER A 123 -8.02 -5.04 -1.52
CA SER A 123 -7.66 -5.68 -0.25
C SER A 123 -6.15 -5.68 -0.05
N LYS A 124 -5.76 -5.64 1.23
CA LYS A 124 -4.39 -5.90 1.67
C LYS A 124 -4.39 -7.24 2.40
N ARG A 125 -3.57 -8.18 1.95
CA ARG A 125 -3.47 -9.50 2.55
C ARG A 125 -2.18 -10.22 2.19
N PHE A 126 -1.85 -11.24 2.99
CA PHE A 126 -0.75 -12.15 2.69
C PHE A 126 -1.05 -13.02 1.46
N SER A 127 -0.08 -13.12 0.56
CA SER A 127 -0.13 -13.97 -0.63
C SER A 127 0.60 -15.29 -0.39
N ASN A 128 -0.12 -16.41 -0.44
CA ASN A 128 0.49 -17.72 -0.35
C ASN A 128 1.39 -18.06 -1.56
N THR A 129 1.13 -17.43 -2.71
CA THR A 129 1.91 -17.66 -3.93
C THR A 129 3.26 -16.92 -3.88
N THR A 130 3.26 -15.65 -3.47
CA THR A 130 4.47 -14.80 -3.44
C THR A 130 5.13 -14.75 -2.06
N GLN A 131 4.52 -15.36 -1.03
CA GLN A 131 5.01 -15.44 0.36
C GLN A 131 5.27 -14.05 0.98
N GLN A 132 4.44 -13.06 0.65
CA GLN A 132 4.55 -11.68 1.15
C GLN A 132 3.19 -10.99 1.24
N GLU A 133 3.12 -9.90 1.99
CA GLU A 133 1.94 -9.04 1.98
C GLU A 133 1.82 -8.30 0.65
N MET A 134 0.62 -8.34 0.08
CA MET A 134 0.30 -7.74 -1.21
C MET A 134 -0.90 -6.80 -1.09
N LEU A 135 -0.87 -5.74 -1.89
CA LEU A 135 -2.02 -4.90 -2.17
C LEU A 135 -2.67 -5.39 -3.47
N TYR A 136 -3.95 -5.66 -3.41
CA TYR A 136 -4.75 -6.14 -4.53
C TYR A 136 -5.81 -5.12 -4.92
N PHE A 137 -5.95 -4.90 -6.22
CA PHE A 137 -7.07 -4.19 -6.81
C PHE A 137 -7.71 -5.06 -7.88
N ALA A 138 -9.04 -5.20 -7.84
CA ALA A 138 -9.81 -5.98 -8.78
C ALA A 138 -10.87 -5.11 -9.46
N LEU A 139 -10.99 -5.22 -10.78
CA LEU A 139 -11.95 -4.51 -11.62
C LEU A 139 -12.79 -5.54 -12.38
N LEU A 140 -14.11 -5.47 -12.24
CA LEU A 140 -15.01 -6.28 -13.07
C LEU A 140 -15.09 -5.69 -14.47
N ASP A 141 -14.73 -6.51 -15.44
CA ASP A 141 -14.90 -6.22 -16.86
C ASP A 141 -16.11 -6.97 -17.42
N ARG A 142 -17.10 -6.22 -17.87
CA ARG A 142 -18.33 -6.71 -18.50
C ARG A 142 -18.34 -6.51 -20.01
N SER A 143 -17.19 -6.33 -20.64
CA SER A 143 -17.08 -6.16 -22.10
C SER A 143 -17.37 -7.44 -22.88
N SER A 144 -17.31 -8.60 -22.23
CA SER A 144 -17.69 -9.91 -22.77
C SER A 144 -18.96 -10.43 -22.09
N GLU A 145 -19.71 -11.33 -22.75
CA GLU A 145 -20.94 -11.93 -22.21
C GLU A 145 -20.68 -12.68 -20.90
N GLU A 146 -19.54 -13.35 -20.78
CA GLU A 146 -19.17 -14.12 -19.59
C GLU A 146 -18.64 -13.24 -18.43
N GLY A 147 -18.23 -12.00 -18.74
CA GLY A 147 -17.55 -11.12 -17.78
C GLY A 147 -16.23 -11.71 -17.27
N LYS A 148 -15.32 -10.84 -16.84
CA LYS A 148 -14.03 -11.23 -16.28
C LYS A 148 -13.61 -10.24 -15.20
N ILE A 149 -12.69 -10.64 -14.36
CA ILE A 149 -12.10 -9.76 -13.33
C ILE A 149 -10.64 -9.58 -13.68
N ILE A 150 -10.25 -8.32 -13.83
CA ILE A 150 -8.86 -7.91 -13.98
C ILE A 150 -8.35 -7.58 -12.60
N ARG A 151 -7.44 -8.38 -12.06
CA ARG A 151 -6.81 -8.15 -10.78
C ARG A 151 -5.37 -7.72 -10.99
N ILE A 152 -4.99 -6.60 -10.36
CA ILE A 152 -3.62 -6.11 -10.32
C ILE A 152 -3.15 -6.13 -8.88
N SER A 153 -1.92 -6.52 -8.65
CA SER A 153 -1.35 -6.54 -7.30
C SER A 153 0.12 -6.13 -7.28
N VAL A 154 0.49 -5.47 -6.19
CA VAL A 154 1.87 -5.05 -5.91
C VAL A 154 2.26 -5.44 -4.50
N PRO A 155 3.55 -5.71 -4.23
CA PRO A 155 4.03 -5.94 -2.88
C PRO A 155 3.76 -4.76 -1.96
N ASN A 156 3.32 -5.03 -0.73
CA ASN A 156 3.15 -4.00 0.30
C ASN A 156 4.47 -3.35 0.71
N GLU A 157 5.59 -3.99 0.43
CA GLU A 157 6.94 -3.46 0.68
C GLU A 157 7.17 -2.09 0.01
N TYR A 158 6.48 -1.81 -1.11
CA TYR A 158 6.52 -0.47 -1.73
C TYR A 158 5.96 0.62 -0.80
N LEU A 159 4.87 0.34 -0.08
CA LEU A 159 4.35 1.22 0.96
C LEU A 159 5.32 1.34 2.12
N GLU A 160 5.79 0.23 2.65
CA GLU A 160 6.67 0.20 3.83
C GLU A 160 7.99 0.93 3.59
N LYS A 161 8.62 0.76 2.42
CA LYS A 161 9.84 1.50 2.05
C LYS A 161 9.61 3.00 1.93
N SER A 162 8.47 3.41 1.37
CA SER A 162 8.12 4.82 1.25
C SER A 162 7.88 5.45 2.62
N ILE A 163 7.20 4.75 3.52
CA ILE A 163 6.96 5.18 4.91
C ILE A 163 8.27 5.19 5.70
N ALA A 164 9.08 4.13 5.64
CA ALA A 164 10.33 4.01 6.38
C ALA A 164 11.35 5.10 6.03
N SER A 165 11.38 5.56 4.79
CA SER A 165 12.25 6.67 4.37
C SER A 165 11.85 8.00 5.02
N LEU A 166 10.57 8.20 5.29
CA LEU A 166 10.02 9.38 5.97
C LEU A 166 10.17 9.25 7.49
N ASP A 167 10.00 8.05 8.04
CA ASP A 167 10.12 7.74 9.47
C ASP A 167 11.52 8.11 10.00
N ASN A 168 12.58 7.76 9.28
CA ASN A 168 13.94 8.13 9.63
C ASN A 168 14.14 9.66 9.69
N SER A 169 13.55 10.42 8.77
CA SER A 169 13.69 11.88 8.73
C SER A 169 12.93 12.55 9.88
N VAL A 170 11.72 12.07 10.17
CA VAL A 170 10.90 12.61 11.28
C VAL A 170 11.50 12.24 12.63
N THR A 171 11.98 11.01 12.80
CA THR A 171 12.70 10.57 13.99
C THR A 171 13.92 11.44 14.24
N LEU A 172 14.71 11.77 13.22
CA LEU A 172 15.85 12.68 13.34
C LEU A 172 15.42 14.08 13.81
N ILE A 173 14.35 14.63 13.23
CA ILE A 173 13.82 15.94 13.62
C ILE A 173 13.40 15.95 15.10
N VAL A 174 12.70 14.91 15.56
CA VAL A 174 12.29 14.78 16.98
C VAL A 174 13.49 14.69 17.90
N VAL A 175 14.49 13.89 17.54
CA VAL A 175 15.72 13.76 18.36
C VAL A 175 16.47 15.09 18.43
N VAL A 176 16.63 15.80 17.31
CA VAL A 176 17.27 17.13 17.28
C VAL A 176 16.50 18.13 18.13
N ALA A 177 15.18 18.17 18.03
CA ALA A 177 14.34 19.06 18.85
C ALA A 177 14.48 18.78 20.34
N LEU A 178 14.56 17.50 20.75
CA LEU A 178 14.82 17.11 22.14
C LEU A 178 16.21 17.56 22.63
N ILE A 179 17.24 17.38 21.82
CA ILE A 179 18.61 17.83 22.14
C ILE A 179 18.63 19.35 22.34
N VAL A 180 18.03 20.10 21.44
CA VAL A 180 17.93 21.58 21.54
C VAL A 180 17.18 21.99 22.79
N ALA A 181 16.08 21.34 23.14
CA ALA A 181 15.32 21.62 24.36
C ALA A 181 16.14 21.36 25.63
N ILE A 182 16.90 20.27 25.68
CA ILE A 182 17.79 19.93 26.79
C ILE A 182 18.92 20.96 26.94
N LEU A 183 19.57 21.35 25.84
CA LEU A 183 20.64 22.35 25.83
C LEU A 183 20.13 23.73 26.28
N ALA A 184 19.00 24.18 25.75
CA ALA A 184 18.37 25.43 26.16
C ALA A 184 18.03 25.44 27.65
N SER A 185 17.54 24.31 28.17
CA SER A 185 17.30 24.13 29.60
C SER A 185 18.57 24.26 30.43
N PHE A 186 19.64 23.61 30.00
CA PHE A 186 20.92 23.64 30.75
C PHE A 186 21.51 25.04 30.76
N ILE A 187 21.48 25.78 29.64
CA ILE A 187 21.96 27.16 29.55
C ILE A 187 21.13 28.08 30.43
N SER A 188 19.80 27.97 30.37
CA SER A 188 18.89 28.77 31.22
C SER A 188 19.11 28.52 32.73
N GLY A 189 19.35 27.25 33.07
CA GLY A 189 19.62 26.85 34.46
C GLY A 189 20.93 27.43 35.00
N ASN A 190 21.99 27.53 34.20
CA ASN A 190 23.27 28.09 34.58
C ASN A 190 23.23 29.65 34.67
N TYR A 191 22.58 30.31 33.72
CA TYR A 191 22.45 31.77 33.68
C TYR A 191 21.73 32.32 34.94
N ILE A 192 20.76 31.61 35.48
CA ILE A 192 20.01 32.00 36.69
C ILE A 192 20.81 31.73 37.96
N ARG A 193 21.87 30.95 37.89
CA ARG A 193 22.72 30.63 39.06
C ARG A 193 23.80 31.69 39.34
N GLU A 194 24.15 32.47 38.31
CA GLU A 194 25.15 33.53 38.34
C GLU A 194 24.54 34.94 38.60
N SER A 195 23.20 35.08 38.60
CA SER A 195 22.47 36.31 38.99
C SER A 195 21.82 36.17 40.35
#